data_16362213c60461cc1b932300d90e8c8e
#
_entry.id   16362213c60461cc1b932300d90e8c8e
#
_cell.length_a   1.000
_cell.length_b   1.000
_cell.length_c   1.000
_cell.angle_alpha   90.00
_cell.angle_beta   90.00
_cell.angle_gamma   90.00
#
_symmetry.space_group_name_H-M   'P 1'
#
loop_
_entity.id
_entity.type
_entity.pdbx_description
1 polymer ?
#
loop_
_entity_poly.entity_id
_entity_poly.type
_entity_poly.pdbx_seq_one_letter_code
_entity_poly.pdbx_strand_id
1 'polypeptide(L)'
;MIQYPHYRQHRFSSFQVIIAGFAAVDLVGALLLMLPIAAQQRCVTPFHEALFTSTSALCVTGLVVQDTGSYWSAFGQSVILLLIQIGGLGVITVGAAFALLSGRKISLKQRSTMQEATAAPQMGGIVRLTGFILRITALFELAGAAPVSYTHLMSSTLC
;
A
#
# COMPACT_ATOMS: atom_id res chain seq x y z
N MET A 1 -9.70 -25.40 45.03
CA MET A 1 -9.44 -24.06 44.50
C MET A 1 -8.54 -24.19 43.28
N ILE A 2 -9.09 -24.16 42.09
CA ILE A 2 -8.33 -24.29 40.83
C ILE A 2 -8.03 -22.88 40.36
N GLN A 3 -6.78 -22.47 40.49
CA GLN A 3 -6.26 -21.17 40.09
C GLN A 3 -5.95 -21.25 38.59
N TYR A 4 -6.82 -20.68 37.74
CA TYR A 4 -6.56 -20.55 36.32
C TYR A 4 -5.47 -19.49 36.11
N PRO A 5 -4.39 -19.78 35.37
CA PRO A 5 -3.38 -18.77 35.04
C PRO A 5 -4.02 -17.68 34.18
N HIS A 6 -4.02 -16.45 34.67
CA HIS A 6 -4.35 -15.26 33.90
C HIS A 6 -3.36 -15.13 32.72
N TYR A 7 -3.71 -15.70 31.59
CA TYR A 7 -3.03 -15.42 30.33
C TYR A 7 -3.34 -13.97 29.97
N ARG A 8 -2.41 -13.09 30.25
CA ARG A 8 -2.45 -11.67 29.88
C ARG A 8 -2.34 -11.57 28.35
N GLN A 9 -3.46 -11.80 27.64
CA GLN A 9 -3.55 -11.52 26.23
C GLN A 9 -3.34 -10.01 26.07
N HIS A 10 -2.18 -9.59 25.57
CA HIS A 10 -1.96 -8.27 25.02
C HIS A 10 -2.94 -8.11 23.85
N ARG A 11 -4.11 -7.58 24.13
CA ARG A 11 -5.08 -7.20 23.11
C ARG A 11 -4.56 -5.94 22.45
N PHE A 12 -3.80 -6.11 21.36
CA PHE A 12 -3.51 -4.99 20.49
C PHE A 12 -4.84 -4.37 20.06
N SER A 13 -5.00 -3.09 20.30
CA SER A 13 -6.14 -2.32 19.80
C SER A 13 -6.12 -2.35 18.26
N SER A 14 -7.30 -2.33 17.63
CA SER A 14 -7.40 -2.27 16.17
C SER A 14 -6.59 -1.10 15.58
N PHE A 15 -6.57 0.04 16.27
CA PHE A 15 -5.75 1.20 15.87
C PHE A 15 -4.24 0.91 15.90
N GLN A 16 -3.75 0.18 16.90
CA GLN A 16 -2.34 -0.22 16.96
C GLN A 16 -1.95 -1.14 15.80
N VAL A 17 -2.84 -2.04 15.39
CA VAL A 17 -2.61 -2.93 14.25
C VAL A 17 -2.56 -2.13 12.95
N ILE A 18 -3.44 -1.13 12.78
CA ILE A 18 -3.45 -0.24 11.61
C ILE A 18 -2.14 0.55 11.53
N ILE A 19 -1.77 1.24 12.61
CA ILE A 19 -0.55 2.05 12.66
C ILE A 19 0.69 1.20 12.42
N ALA A 20 0.78 0.03 13.08
CA ALA A 20 1.91 -0.88 12.89
C ALA A 20 1.98 -1.42 11.45
N GLY A 21 0.83 -1.68 10.82
CA GLY A 21 0.74 -2.10 9.43
C GLY A 21 1.27 -1.04 8.46
N PHE A 22 0.84 0.21 8.63
CA PHE A 22 1.35 1.33 7.82
C PHE A 22 2.84 1.55 8.02
N ALA A 23 3.30 1.57 9.28
CA ALA A 23 4.73 1.73 9.59
C ALA A 23 5.59 0.58 9.02
N ALA A 24 5.09 -0.65 9.08
CA ALA A 24 5.80 -1.80 8.52
C ALA A 24 5.91 -1.71 6.99
N VAL A 25 4.83 -1.35 6.29
CA VAL A 25 4.84 -1.19 4.84
C VAL A 25 5.75 -0.04 4.43
N ASP A 26 5.73 1.07 5.16
CA ASP A 26 6.60 2.23 4.90
C ASP A 26 8.08 1.87 5.03
N LEU A 27 8.47 1.19 6.11
CA LEU A 27 9.83 0.72 6.32
C LEU A 27 10.28 -0.28 5.25
N VAL A 28 9.43 -1.23 4.87
CA VAL A 28 9.73 -2.18 3.79
C VAL A 28 9.89 -1.43 2.46
N GLY A 29 9.02 -0.48 2.16
CA GLY A 29 9.12 0.37 0.97
C GLY A 29 10.44 1.15 0.93
N ALA A 30 10.81 1.78 2.04
CA ALA A 30 12.07 2.51 2.17
C ALA A 30 13.28 1.60 1.95
N LEU A 31 13.29 0.40 2.54
CA LEU A 31 14.37 -0.58 2.33
C LEU A 31 14.48 -1.05 0.88
N LEU A 32 13.37 -1.25 0.19
CA LEU A 32 13.36 -1.61 -1.23
C LEU A 32 13.88 -0.47 -2.10
N LEU A 33 13.55 0.78 -1.76
CA LEU A 33 14.02 1.96 -2.48
C LEU A 33 15.50 2.28 -2.23
N MET A 34 16.09 1.82 -1.12
CA MET A 34 17.53 1.91 -0.87
C MET A 34 18.36 0.99 -1.74
N LEU A 35 17.77 -0.07 -2.30
CA LEU A 35 18.52 -1.01 -3.13
C LEU A 35 19.11 -0.31 -4.37
N PRO A 36 20.36 -0.62 -4.74
CA PRO A 36 20.99 -0.02 -5.92
C PRO A 36 20.24 -0.31 -7.23
N ILE A 37 19.43 -1.37 -7.28
CA ILE A 37 18.58 -1.69 -8.42
C ILE A 37 17.39 -0.72 -8.55
N ALA A 38 17.01 -0.03 -7.46
CA ALA A 38 15.91 0.91 -7.47
C ALA A 38 16.28 2.26 -8.10
N ALA A 39 17.55 2.66 -8.07
CA ALA A 39 18.04 3.86 -8.72
C ALA A 39 18.53 3.56 -10.15
N GLN A 40 18.28 4.48 -11.09
CA GLN A 40 18.70 4.33 -12.49
C GLN A 40 20.23 4.29 -12.63
N GLN A 41 20.93 5.08 -11.82
CA GLN A 41 22.39 5.10 -11.77
C GLN A 41 23.01 3.95 -10.96
N ARG A 42 22.20 3.00 -10.47
CA ARG A 42 22.62 1.89 -9.62
C ARG A 42 23.39 2.31 -8.35
N CYS A 43 23.11 3.50 -7.84
CA CYS A 43 23.64 3.98 -6.57
C CYS A 43 22.69 3.62 -5.42
N VAL A 44 23.28 3.51 -4.21
CA VAL A 44 22.50 3.29 -2.99
C VAL A 44 21.87 4.63 -2.59
N THR A 45 20.55 4.68 -2.56
CA THR A 45 19.83 5.88 -2.12
C THR A 45 19.95 6.05 -0.60
N PRO A 46 20.28 7.25 -0.09
CA PRO A 46 20.33 7.52 1.34
C PRO A 46 19.01 7.17 2.04
N PHE A 47 19.07 6.60 3.23
CA PHE A 47 17.89 6.14 3.97
C PHE A 47 16.81 7.22 4.15
N HIS A 48 17.22 8.45 4.47
CA HIS A 48 16.28 9.56 4.68
C HIS A 48 15.52 9.94 3.39
N GLU A 49 16.14 9.88 2.21
CA GLU A 49 15.48 10.12 0.92
C GLU A 49 14.56 8.98 0.52
N ALA A 50 15.01 7.74 0.73
CA ALA A 50 14.21 6.54 0.49
C ALA A 50 12.98 6.49 1.41
N LEU A 51 13.16 6.80 2.71
CA LEU A 51 12.08 6.86 3.68
C LEU A 51 11.08 7.98 3.33
N PHE A 52 11.58 9.17 3.00
CA PHE A 52 10.73 10.28 2.60
C PHE A 52 9.88 9.93 1.38
N THR A 53 10.50 9.33 0.35
CA THR A 53 9.80 8.92 -0.88
C THR A 53 8.78 7.82 -0.60
N SER A 54 9.13 6.83 0.24
CA SER A 54 8.22 5.77 0.67
C SER A 54 7.01 6.34 1.41
N THR A 55 7.24 7.18 2.42
CA THR A 55 6.18 7.82 3.21
C THR A 55 5.29 8.70 2.33
N SER A 56 5.89 9.49 1.42
CA SER A 56 5.16 10.34 0.48
C SER A 56 4.27 9.52 -0.46
N ALA A 57 4.78 8.39 -0.96
CA ALA A 57 4.03 7.48 -1.81
C ALA A 57 2.89 6.80 -1.03
N LEU A 58 3.17 6.28 0.16
CA LEU A 58 2.20 5.58 0.99
C LEU A 58 1.09 6.50 1.52
N CYS A 59 1.44 7.75 1.87
CA CYS A 59 0.45 8.76 2.28
C CYS A 59 -0.23 9.46 1.10
N VAL A 60 0.12 9.10 -0.14
CA VAL A 60 -0.43 9.69 -1.38
C VAL A 60 -0.26 11.22 -1.42
N THR A 61 0.80 11.75 -0.80
CA THR A 61 1.06 13.19 -0.74
C THR A 61 1.68 13.72 -2.04
N GLY A 62 2.44 12.87 -2.76
CA GLY A 62 3.05 13.22 -4.04
C GLY A 62 4.26 14.16 -3.93
N LEU A 63 4.82 14.34 -2.73
CA LEU A 63 6.04 15.11 -2.52
C LEU A 63 7.25 14.32 -2.99
N VAL A 64 8.17 14.95 -3.69
CA VAL A 64 9.36 14.33 -4.26
C VAL A 64 10.63 15.04 -3.78
N VAL A 65 11.65 14.25 -3.40
CA VAL A 65 13.01 14.75 -3.16
C VAL A 65 13.84 14.55 -4.42
N GLN A 66 13.68 13.40 -5.06
CA GLN A 66 14.35 13.05 -6.31
C GLN A 66 13.28 12.92 -7.42
N ASP A 67 13.58 13.40 -8.62
CA ASP A 67 12.64 13.30 -9.74
C ASP A 67 12.30 11.85 -10.05
N THR A 68 10.99 11.53 -9.99
CA THR A 68 10.52 10.14 -10.10
C THR A 68 10.79 9.53 -11.48
N GLY A 69 10.80 10.36 -12.54
CA GLY A 69 10.99 9.88 -13.89
C GLY A 69 12.44 9.60 -14.27
N SER A 70 13.39 10.37 -13.73
CA SER A 70 14.81 10.30 -14.12
C SER A 70 15.70 9.60 -13.10
N TYR A 71 15.38 9.69 -11.82
CA TYR A 71 16.19 9.09 -10.74
C TYR A 71 15.90 7.61 -10.52
N TRP A 72 14.61 7.23 -10.48
CA TRP A 72 14.19 5.87 -10.16
C TRP A 72 14.17 4.98 -11.41
N SER A 73 14.73 3.79 -11.29
CA SER A 73 14.64 2.75 -12.31
C SER A 73 13.18 2.23 -12.44
N ALA A 74 12.90 1.43 -13.48
CA ALA A 74 11.59 0.79 -13.63
C ALA A 74 11.19 -0.04 -12.38
N PHE A 75 12.16 -0.64 -11.69
CA PHE A 75 11.93 -1.33 -10.42
C PHE A 75 11.54 -0.34 -9.32
N GLY A 76 12.29 0.74 -9.13
CA GLY A 76 11.98 1.78 -8.13
C GLY A 76 10.61 2.42 -8.37
N GLN A 77 10.30 2.75 -9.62
CA GLN A 77 8.98 3.28 -10.01
C GLN A 77 7.85 2.28 -9.73
N SER A 78 8.08 0.98 -9.96
CA SER A 78 7.09 -0.06 -9.62
C SER A 78 6.86 -0.16 -8.11
N VAL A 79 7.91 -0.04 -7.29
CA VAL A 79 7.79 -0.02 -5.83
C VAL A 79 7.00 1.21 -5.37
N ILE A 80 7.30 2.40 -5.91
CA ILE A 80 6.57 3.63 -5.59
C ILE A 80 5.09 3.49 -5.97
N LEU A 81 4.78 2.95 -7.14
CA LEU A 81 3.41 2.74 -7.60
C LEU A 81 2.66 1.78 -6.68
N LEU A 82 3.30 0.67 -6.25
CA LEU A 82 2.70 -0.26 -5.29
C LEU A 82 2.45 0.40 -3.94
N LEU A 83 3.34 1.26 -3.46
CA LEU A 83 3.15 2.01 -2.22
C LEU A 83 1.95 2.96 -2.31
N ILE A 84 1.80 3.68 -3.43
CA ILE A 84 0.64 4.54 -3.69
C ILE A 84 -0.66 3.73 -3.69
N GLN A 85 -0.66 2.55 -4.31
CA GLN A 85 -1.82 1.65 -4.32
C GLN A 85 -2.20 1.16 -2.92
N ILE A 86 -1.21 0.70 -2.16
CA ILE A 86 -1.42 0.24 -0.77
C ILE A 86 -1.92 1.39 0.10
N GLY A 87 -1.36 2.58 -0.07
CA GLY A 87 -1.77 3.78 0.67
C GLY A 87 -3.17 4.24 0.31
N GLY A 88 -3.47 4.38 -0.97
CA GLY A 88 -4.79 4.83 -1.46
C GLY A 88 -5.93 3.88 -1.12
N LEU A 89 -5.71 2.57 -1.19
CA LEU A 89 -6.70 1.55 -0.80
C LEU A 89 -6.73 1.29 0.71
N GLY A 90 -5.69 1.67 1.43
CA GLY A 90 -5.48 1.35 2.83
C GLY A 90 -4.92 -0.06 3.05
N VAL A 91 -3.91 -0.17 3.90
CA VAL A 91 -3.18 -1.42 4.19
C VAL A 91 -4.12 -2.56 4.59
N ILE A 92 -5.19 -2.27 5.32
CA ILE A 92 -6.15 -3.28 5.78
C ILE A 92 -6.98 -3.83 4.63
N THR A 93 -7.41 -2.98 3.71
CA THR A 93 -8.17 -3.39 2.52
C THR A 93 -7.30 -4.28 1.63
N VAL A 94 -6.04 -3.91 1.43
CA VAL A 94 -5.05 -4.71 0.67
C VAL A 94 -4.78 -6.05 1.37
N GLY A 95 -4.58 -6.04 2.69
CA GLY A 95 -4.39 -7.26 3.48
C GLY A 95 -5.58 -8.22 3.40
N ALA A 96 -6.80 -7.67 3.40
CA ALA A 96 -8.01 -8.46 3.24
C ALA A 96 -8.18 -9.00 1.82
N ALA A 97 -7.86 -8.20 0.80
CA ALA A 97 -7.85 -8.65 -0.59
C ALA A 97 -6.88 -9.81 -0.79
N PHE A 98 -5.67 -9.70 -0.23
CA PHE A 98 -4.66 -10.77 -0.28
C PHE A 98 -5.12 -12.05 0.44
N ALA A 99 -5.75 -11.91 1.62
CA ALA A 99 -6.32 -13.04 2.35
C ALA A 99 -7.43 -13.75 1.56
N LEU A 100 -8.28 -12.99 0.85
CA LEU A 100 -9.32 -13.52 -0.03
C LEU A 100 -8.74 -14.27 -1.24
N LEU A 101 -7.74 -13.70 -1.90
CA LEU A 101 -7.05 -14.32 -3.04
C LEU A 101 -6.32 -15.60 -2.64
N SER A 102 -5.79 -15.65 -1.41
CA SER A 102 -5.13 -16.84 -0.84
C SER A 102 -6.12 -17.92 -0.36
N GLY A 103 -7.44 -17.73 -0.55
CA GLY A 103 -8.47 -18.69 -0.15
C GLY A 103 -8.65 -18.85 1.36
N ARG A 104 -8.00 -18.02 2.18
CA ARG A 104 -8.11 -18.08 3.65
C ARG A 104 -9.39 -17.41 4.12
N LYS A 105 -10.11 -18.07 5.04
CA LYS A 105 -11.28 -17.47 5.69
C LYS A 105 -10.84 -16.31 6.57
N ILE A 106 -11.36 -15.11 6.30
CA ILE A 106 -11.09 -13.91 7.10
C ILE A 106 -11.68 -14.12 8.51
N SER A 107 -10.83 -13.98 9.55
CA SER A 107 -11.27 -14.14 10.93
C SER A 107 -12.19 -12.99 11.36
N LEU A 108 -13.04 -13.23 12.39
CA LEU A 108 -13.94 -12.20 12.92
C LEU A 108 -13.18 -10.95 13.40
N LYS A 109 -11.98 -11.13 13.98
CA LYS A 109 -11.12 -10.04 14.43
C LYS A 109 -10.62 -9.18 13.27
N GLN A 110 -10.25 -9.81 12.16
CA GLN A 110 -9.81 -9.11 10.95
C GLN A 110 -10.96 -8.34 10.28
N ARG A 111 -12.19 -8.90 10.32
CA ARG A 111 -13.40 -8.21 9.85
C ARG A 111 -13.73 -6.98 10.70
N SER A 112 -13.58 -7.06 12.03
CA SER A 112 -13.78 -5.94 12.94
C SER A 112 -12.79 -4.80 12.67
N THR A 113 -11.51 -5.13 12.48
CA THR A 113 -10.47 -4.15 12.17
C THR A 113 -10.71 -3.47 10.81
N MET A 114 -11.18 -4.24 9.81
CA MET A 114 -11.60 -3.68 8.51
C MET A 114 -12.80 -2.73 8.63
N GLN A 115 -13.77 -3.09 9.46
CA GLN A 115 -14.96 -2.27 9.69
C GLN A 115 -14.58 -0.92 10.31
N GLU A 116 -13.66 -0.90 11.28
CA GLU A 116 -13.16 0.32 11.88
C GLU A 116 -12.37 1.18 10.88
N ALA A 117 -11.53 0.54 10.04
CA ALA A 117 -10.75 1.25 9.03
C ALA A 117 -11.58 1.86 7.89
N THR A 118 -12.71 1.20 7.55
CA THR A 118 -13.55 1.60 6.40
C THR A 118 -14.83 2.33 6.83
N ALA A 119 -15.06 2.47 8.16
CA ALA A 119 -16.29 3.03 8.74
C ALA A 119 -17.58 2.38 8.20
N ALA A 120 -17.53 1.08 7.85
CA ALA A 120 -18.64 0.37 7.21
C ALA A 120 -19.69 -0.05 8.24
N PRO A 121 -20.99 0.19 7.99
CA PRO A 121 -22.04 -0.04 9.00
C PRO A 121 -22.40 -1.51 9.24
N GLN A 122 -21.97 -2.46 8.39
CA GLN A 122 -22.32 -3.89 8.55
C GLN A 122 -21.17 -4.84 8.24
N MET A 123 -20.92 -5.81 9.14
CA MET A 123 -19.84 -6.81 9.01
C MET A 123 -19.99 -7.79 7.83
N GLY A 124 -21.21 -8.05 7.37
CA GLY A 124 -21.48 -9.07 6.33
C GLY A 124 -21.15 -8.64 4.91
N GLY A 125 -21.12 -7.34 4.63
CA GLY A 125 -20.91 -6.77 3.29
C GLY A 125 -19.47 -6.41 2.96
N ILE A 126 -18.58 -6.38 3.96
CA ILE A 126 -17.20 -5.86 3.84
C ILE A 126 -16.40 -6.56 2.75
N VAL A 127 -16.48 -7.88 2.64
CA VAL A 127 -15.77 -8.66 1.62
C VAL A 127 -16.25 -8.31 0.21
N ARG A 128 -17.57 -8.15 0.03
CA ARG A 128 -18.17 -7.77 -1.25
C ARG A 128 -17.82 -6.31 -1.61
N LEU A 129 -17.83 -5.42 -0.62
CA LEU A 129 -17.45 -4.02 -0.75
C LEU A 129 -15.98 -3.88 -1.14
N THR A 130 -15.07 -4.61 -0.49
CA THR A 130 -13.63 -4.63 -0.84
C THR A 130 -13.41 -5.08 -2.28
N GLY A 131 -14.06 -6.15 -2.71
CA GLY A 131 -13.97 -6.63 -4.10
C GLY A 131 -14.53 -5.61 -5.12
N PHE A 132 -15.58 -4.89 -4.75
CA PHE A 132 -16.16 -3.83 -5.57
C PHE A 132 -15.21 -2.62 -5.68
N ILE A 133 -14.65 -2.16 -4.55
CA ILE A 133 -13.68 -1.06 -4.50
C ILE A 133 -12.47 -1.39 -5.39
N LEU A 134 -11.87 -2.58 -5.22
CA LEU A 134 -10.72 -3.00 -6.03
C LEU A 134 -11.00 -2.99 -7.54
N ARG A 135 -12.18 -3.47 -7.96
CA ARG A 135 -12.56 -3.48 -9.38
C ARG A 135 -12.75 -2.08 -9.95
N ILE A 136 -13.41 -1.20 -9.17
CA ILE A 136 -13.66 0.18 -9.59
C ILE A 136 -12.34 0.95 -9.64
N THR A 137 -11.47 0.83 -8.63
CA THR A 137 -10.15 1.47 -8.61
C THR A 137 -9.33 1.03 -9.82
N ALA A 138 -9.23 -0.27 -10.09
CA ALA A 138 -8.52 -0.78 -11.27
C ALA A 138 -9.09 -0.24 -12.59
N LEU A 139 -10.41 -0.12 -12.69
CA LEU A 139 -11.06 0.41 -13.89
C LEU A 139 -10.74 1.90 -14.09
N PHE A 140 -10.80 2.70 -13.04
CA PHE A 140 -10.44 4.13 -13.11
C PHE A 140 -8.95 4.34 -13.42
N GLU A 141 -8.07 3.53 -12.87
CA GLU A 141 -6.64 3.58 -13.13
C GLU A 141 -6.31 3.23 -14.57
N LEU A 142 -6.90 2.17 -15.11
CA LEU A 142 -6.74 1.80 -16.51
C LEU A 142 -7.29 2.89 -17.45
N ALA A 143 -8.44 3.46 -17.11
CA ALA A 143 -9.04 4.56 -17.89
C ALA A 143 -8.19 5.83 -17.81
N GLY A 144 -7.54 6.13 -16.67
CA GLY A 144 -6.63 7.26 -16.49
C GLY A 144 -5.26 7.06 -17.14
N ALA A 145 -4.74 5.83 -17.11
CA ALA A 145 -3.45 5.50 -17.70
C ALA A 145 -3.47 5.56 -19.24
N ALA A 146 -4.58 5.23 -19.88
CA ALA A 146 -4.70 5.22 -21.33
C ALA A 146 -4.40 6.59 -21.99
N PRO A 147 -5.03 7.72 -21.58
CA PRO A 147 -4.73 9.03 -22.17
C PRO A 147 -3.31 9.54 -21.84
N VAL A 148 -2.78 9.21 -20.65
CA VAL A 148 -1.41 9.58 -20.25
C VAL A 148 -0.38 8.84 -21.10
N SER A 149 -0.55 7.55 -21.34
CA SER A 149 0.29 6.77 -22.26
C SER A 149 0.27 7.32 -23.68
N TYR A 150 -0.91 7.73 -24.16
CA TYR A 150 -1.05 8.29 -25.51
C TYR A 150 -0.30 9.62 -25.66
N THR A 151 -0.42 10.54 -24.69
CA THR A 151 0.29 11.83 -24.71
C THR A 151 1.80 11.65 -24.61
N HIS A 152 2.29 10.67 -23.86
CA HIS A 152 3.71 10.37 -23.73
C HIS A 152 4.31 9.80 -25.03
N LEU A 153 3.59 8.90 -25.69
CA LEU A 153 3.98 8.35 -27.01
C LEU A 153 4.02 9.44 -28.09
N MET A 154 3.06 10.37 -28.07
CA MET A 154 3.00 11.44 -29.06
C MET A 154 4.12 12.49 -28.86
N SER A 155 4.51 12.76 -27.60
CA SER A 155 5.64 13.63 -27.27
C SER A 155 6.99 13.04 -27.71
N SER A 156 7.16 11.73 -27.61
CA SER A 156 8.41 11.05 -28.01
C SER A 156 8.57 10.90 -29.54
N THR A 157 7.49 11.07 -30.32
CA THR A 157 7.52 11.01 -31.80
C THR A 157 7.73 12.39 -32.46
N LEU A 158 7.67 13.49 -31.69
CA LEU A 158 7.83 14.86 -32.17
C LEU A 158 9.22 15.47 -31.90
N CYS A 159 10.13 14.73 -31.28
CA CYS A 159 11.57 15.00 -31.23
C CYS A 159 12.33 14.09 -32.19
#